data_c4cedc6fa9a032534f047d2dc79b3a42
#
_entry.id   c4cedc6fa9a032534f047d2dc79b3a42
#
_cell.length_a   1.000
_cell.length_b   1.000
_cell.length_c   1.000
_cell.angle_alpha   90.00
_cell.angle_beta   90.00
_cell.angle_gamma   90.00
#
_symmetry.space_group_name_H-M   'P 1'
#
loop_
_entity.id
_entity.type
_entity.pdbx_description
1 polymer ?
#
loop_
_entity_poly.entity_id
_entity_poly.type
_entity_poly.pdbx_seq_one_letter_code
_entity_poly.pdbx_strand_id
1 'polypeptide(L)'
;MIGVYFSGTGNTKFCIDKFLLEYDDGENSFSIEEKETLGEIRNNCEIVMGYPVQFSNIPKILRDYIITNQHIWEGKKIFIIATMGLFSGDGAGILARLLKNYGAIIVGGLHLKMPDSISDEKALKRSFEKNKELVMNAEEKIHKAVNDIKSGKPPQEGLGIGYHLAGLFGQRLYFFWKTKKYTDKLRINQQKCIGCGLCEKLCPMSNISLKNGIAHSFNKCTMCYRCISKCPKQAITLLGKEIIEQNDIVKYL
;
A
#
# COMPACT_ATOMS: atom_id res chain seq x y z
N MET A 1 -19.95 -6.56 1.90
CA MET A 1 -18.50 -6.50 2.27
C MET A 1 -18.02 -5.06 2.23
N ILE A 2 -17.04 -4.65 3.06
CA ILE A 2 -16.41 -3.32 2.94
C ILE A 2 -14.95 -3.44 2.54
N GLY A 3 -14.41 -2.40 1.91
CA GLY A 3 -13.00 -2.26 1.60
C GLY A 3 -12.28 -1.39 2.63
N VAL A 4 -11.14 -1.86 3.13
CA VAL A 4 -10.26 -1.08 4.01
C VAL A 4 -8.86 -1.05 3.39
N TYR A 5 -8.29 0.12 3.20
CA TYR A 5 -7.01 0.19 2.52
C TYR A 5 -6.06 1.26 3.05
N PHE A 6 -4.77 1.05 2.75
CA PHE A 6 -3.76 2.09 2.69
C PHE A 6 -3.22 2.21 1.26
N SER A 7 -3.16 3.42 0.72
CA SER A 7 -2.67 3.65 -0.64
C SER A 7 -1.85 4.94 -0.73
N GLY A 8 -0.65 4.87 -1.31
CA GLY A 8 0.20 6.03 -1.54
C GLY A 8 -0.10 6.74 -2.85
N THR A 9 0.01 6.03 -3.97
CA THR A 9 -0.13 6.53 -5.34
C THR A 9 -1.39 6.04 -6.05
N GLY A 10 -2.40 5.61 -5.30
CA GLY A 10 -3.70 5.19 -5.81
C GLY A 10 -3.83 3.71 -6.18
N ASN A 11 -2.74 2.99 -6.42
CA ASN A 11 -2.77 1.60 -6.90
C ASN A 11 -3.63 0.67 -6.03
N THR A 12 -3.42 0.68 -4.73
CA THR A 12 -4.17 -0.21 -3.82
C THR A 12 -5.63 0.19 -3.72
N LYS A 13 -5.93 1.49 -3.65
CA LYS A 13 -7.31 1.99 -3.68
C LYS A 13 -8.03 1.49 -4.92
N PHE A 14 -7.45 1.67 -6.09
CA PHE A 14 -8.00 1.18 -7.36
C PHE A 14 -8.32 -0.32 -7.33
N CYS A 15 -7.41 -1.14 -6.81
CA CYS A 15 -7.64 -2.59 -6.71
C CYS A 15 -8.78 -2.95 -5.74
N ILE A 16 -8.92 -2.22 -4.63
CA ILE A 16 -10.01 -2.43 -3.67
C ILE A 16 -11.34 -2.00 -4.26
N ASP A 17 -11.41 -0.81 -4.87
CA ASP A 17 -12.63 -0.31 -5.49
C ASP A 17 -13.11 -1.26 -6.61
N LYS A 18 -12.18 -1.70 -7.47
CA LYS A 18 -12.47 -2.66 -8.54
C LYS A 18 -12.98 -4.00 -7.99
N PHE A 19 -12.36 -4.50 -6.92
CA PHE A 19 -12.80 -5.74 -6.28
C PHE A 19 -14.22 -5.62 -5.71
N LEU A 20 -14.55 -4.53 -5.02
CA LEU A 20 -15.87 -4.32 -4.45
C LEU A 20 -16.95 -4.16 -5.53
N LEU A 21 -16.65 -3.40 -6.58
CA LEU A 21 -17.55 -3.23 -7.72
C LEU A 21 -17.94 -4.58 -8.35
N GLU A 22 -16.99 -5.51 -8.48
CA GLU A 22 -17.25 -6.82 -9.06
C GLU A 22 -17.85 -7.83 -8.06
N TYR A 23 -17.63 -7.63 -6.76
CA TYR A 23 -18.08 -8.55 -5.73
C TYR A 23 -19.58 -8.37 -5.41
N ASP A 24 -20.06 -7.15 -5.19
CA ASP A 24 -21.42 -6.85 -4.75
C ASP A 24 -21.98 -5.49 -5.25
N ASP A 25 -21.46 -4.97 -6.36
CA ASP A 25 -21.75 -3.63 -6.90
C ASP A 25 -21.56 -2.50 -5.87
N GLY A 26 -20.74 -2.75 -4.83
CA GLY A 26 -20.50 -1.83 -3.72
C GLY A 26 -19.34 -0.88 -3.99
N GLU A 27 -19.47 0.36 -3.47
CA GLU A 27 -18.40 1.38 -3.50
C GLU A 27 -17.88 1.72 -2.09
N ASN A 28 -18.16 0.91 -1.08
CA ASN A 28 -17.85 1.20 0.31
C ASN A 28 -16.39 0.87 0.65
N SER A 29 -15.46 1.68 0.16
CA SER A 29 -14.03 1.57 0.48
C SER A 29 -13.53 2.74 1.32
N PHE A 30 -12.80 2.46 2.40
CA PHE A 30 -12.35 3.42 3.39
C PHE A 30 -10.82 3.36 3.55
N SER A 31 -10.18 4.51 3.52
CA SER A 31 -8.76 4.60 3.90
C SER A 31 -8.60 4.47 5.42
N ILE A 32 -7.56 3.77 5.87
CA ILE A 32 -7.20 3.75 7.31
C ILE A 32 -6.87 5.13 7.89
N GLU A 33 -6.78 6.15 7.03
CA GLU A 33 -6.53 7.55 7.40
C GLU A 33 -7.83 8.32 7.70
N GLU A 34 -8.99 7.76 7.32
CA GLU A 34 -10.31 8.37 7.53
C GLU A 34 -10.83 8.03 8.94
N LYS A 35 -11.49 8.98 9.57
CA LYS A 35 -11.99 8.83 10.94
C LYS A 35 -13.13 7.81 11.04
N GLU A 36 -13.91 7.70 10.00
CA GLU A 36 -15.08 6.84 9.86
C GLU A 36 -14.71 5.35 9.78
N THR A 37 -13.50 5.04 9.29
CA THR A 37 -13.06 3.66 9.01
C THR A 37 -13.17 2.73 10.22
N LEU A 38 -12.87 3.21 11.41
CA LEU A 38 -13.01 2.39 12.63
C LEU A 38 -14.45 2.01 12.94
N GLY A 39 -15.38 2.92 12.70
CA GLY A 39 -16.82 2.66 12.83
C GLY A 39 -17.28 1.62 11.82
N GLU A 40 -16.87 1.76 10.58
CA GLU A 40 -17.20 0.84 9.50
C GLU A 40 -16.64 -0.57 9.74
N ILE A 41 -15.39 -0.68 10.20
CA ILE A 41 -14.81 -1.99 10.58
C ILE A 41 -15.61 -2.64 11.71
N ARG A 42 -16.04 -1.90 12.72
CA ARG A 42 -16.83 -2.45 13.84
C ARG A 42 -18.17 -3.00 13.36
N ASN A 43 -18.85 -2.29 12.46
CA ASN A 43 -20.19 -2.61 11.99
C ASN A 43 -20.21 -3.72 10.94
N ASN A 44 -19.06 -4.09 10.34
CA ASN A 44 -19.00 -5.07 9.26
C ASN A 44 -18.16 -6.29 9.66
N CYS A 45 -18.68 -7.51 9.37
CA CYS A 45 -17.99 -8.76 9.65
C CYS A 45 -17.05 -9.20 8.52
N GLU A 46 -17.30 -8.77 7.28
CA GLU A 46 -16.55 -9.15 6.08
C GLU A 46 -15.83 -7.97 5.48
N ILE A 47 -14.51 -8.10 5.33
CA ILE A 47 -13.62 -7.01 4.94
C ILE A 47 -12.67 -7.49 3.84
N VAL A 48 -12.54 -6.73 2.76
CA VAL A 48 -11.39 -6.81 1.87
C VAL A 48 -10.37 -5.76 2.30
N MET A 49 -9.16 -6.21 2.70
CA MET A 49 -8.11 -5.31 3.19
C MET A 49 -6.95 -5.21 2.20
N GLY A 50 -6.66 -3.99 1.73
CA GLY A 50 -5.63 -3.71 0.73
C GLY A 50 -4.45 -2.89 1.22
N TYR A 51 -3.22 -3.24 0.77
CA TYR A 51 -2.03 -2.46 1.07
C TYR A 51 -0.90 -2.64 0.05
N PRO A 52 -0.01 -1.63 -0.13
CA PRO A 52 1.19 -1.78 -0.94
C PRO A 52 2.29 -2.45 -0.12
N VAL A 53 2.87 -3.53 -0.66
CA VAL A 53 4.02 -4.18 -0.02
C VAL A 53 5.25 -3.29 -0.14
N GLN A 54 5.90 -3.02 0.98
CA GLN A 54 7.11 -2.22 1.06
C GLN A 54 8.29 -3.09 1.53
N PHE A 55 9.25 -3.37 0.65
CA PHE A 55 10.42 -4.19 0.96
C PHE A 55 10.05 -5.52 1.65
N SER A 56 9.08 -6.24 1.08
CA SER A 56 8.50 -7.49 1.64
C SER A 56 7.92 -7.33 3.05
N ASN A 57 7.41 -6.14 3.39
CA ASN A 57 6.82 -5.86 4.70
C ASN A 57 5.52 -5.05 4.59
N ILE A 58 4.79 -4.98 5.69
CA ILE A 58 3.61 -4.13 5.86
C ILE A 58 4.08 -2.68 6.08
N PRO A 59 3.45 -1.67 5.46
CA PRO A 59 3.70 -0.27 5.77
C PRO A 59 3.55 0.01 7.27
N LYS A 60 4.47 0.81 7.83
CA LYS A 60 4.45 1.12 9.27
C LYS A 60 3.09 1.67 9.72
N ILE A 61 2.51 2.58 8.95
CA ILE A 61 1.19 3.18 9.27
C ILE A 61 0.09 2.11 9.40
N LEU A 62 0.04 1.12 8.50
CA LEU A 62 -0.95 0.05 8.56
C LEU A 62 -0.70 -0.89 9.75
N ARG A 63 0.57 -1.22 10.02
CA ARG A 63 0.92 -2.03 11.18
C ARG A 63 0.50 -1.36 12.48
N ASP A 64 0.85 -0.08 12.64
CA ASP A 64 0.52 0.69 13.83
C ASP A 64 -1.01 0.81 14.00
N TYR A 65 -1.75 1.04 12.90
CA TYR A 65 -3.21 1.07 12.89
C TYR A 65 -3.83 -0.23 13.42
N ILE A 66 -3.34 -1.38 12.94
CA ILE A 66 -3.85 -2.70 13.36
C ILE A 66 -3.54 -2.95 14.84
N ILE A 67 -2.32 -2.67 15.28
CA ILE A 67 -1.90 -2.90 16.68
C ILE A 67 -2.66 -1.99 17.64
N THR A 68 -2.80 -0.70 17.31
CA THR A 68 -3.52 0.26 18.14
C THR A 68 -5.00 -0.11 18.30
N ASN A 69 -5.59 -0.71 17.27
CA ASN A 69 -7.00 -1.10 17.24
C ASN A 69 -7.20 -2.63 17.36
N GLN A 70 -6.33 -3.33 18.07
CA GLN A 70 -6.28 -4.79 18.12
C GLN A 70 -7.63 -5.45 18.48
N HIS A 71 -8.44 -4.81 19.31
CA HIS A 71 -9.72 -5.34 19.83
C HIS A 71 -10.85 -5.41 18.78
N ILE A 72 -10.72 -4.74 17.61
CA ILE A 72 -11.78 -4.73 16.60
C ILE A 72 -11.68 -5.87 15.59
N TRP A 73 -10.57 -6.62 15.60
CA TRP A 73 -10.29 -7.64 14.58
C TRP A 73 -10.87 -9.02 14.90
N GLU A 74 -11.23 -9.27 16.16
CA GLU A 74 -11.76 -10.56 16.59
C GLU A 74 -12.99 -10.95 15.78
N GLY A 75 -12.99 -12.17 15.24
CA GLY A 75 -14.07 -12.73 14.43
C GLY A 75 -14.28 -12.10 13.05
N LYS A 76 -13.52 -11.07 12.67
CA LYS A 76 -13.64 -10.47 11.33
C LYS A 76 -13.09 -11.40 10.25
N LYS A 77 -13.89 -11.65 9.21
CA LYS A 77 -13.49 -12.41 8.02
C LYS A 77 -12.78 -11.46 7.05
N ILE A 78 -11.51 -11.70 6.81
CA ILE A 78 -10.67 -10.77 6.03
C ILE A 78 -10.09 -11.46 4.80
N PHE A 79 -10.39 -10.91 3.60
CA PHE A 79 -9.69 -11.20 2.37
C PHE A 79 -8.59 -10.15 2.16
N ILE A 80 -7.36 -10.55 1.82
CA ILE A 80 -6.23 -9.63 1.75
C ILE A 80 -5.78 -9.42 0.30
N ILE A 81 -5.69 -8.17 -0.14
CA ILE A 81 -5.08 -7.77 -1.42
C ILE A 81 -3.75 -7.06 -1.16
N ALA A 82 -2.66 -7.68 -1.59
CA ALA A 82 -1.32 -7.10 -1.52
C ALA A 82 -0.87 -6.62 -2.90
N THR A 83 -0.70 -5.29 -3.05
CA THR A 83 -0.19 -4.70 -4.30
C THR A 83 1.33 -4.53 -4.24
N MET A 84 2.03 -4.74 -5.37
CA MET A 84 3.49 -4.73 -5.43
C MET A 84 4.02 -4.38 -6.82
N GLY A 85 5.17 -3.73 -6.90
CA GLY A 85 5.85 -3.48 -8.18
C GLY A 85 6.62 -4.72 -8.69
N LEU A 86 7.25 -5.45 -7.78
CA LEU A 86 8.01 -6.68 -8.03
C LEU A 86 7.48 -7.82 -7.15
N PHE A 87 8.19 -8.95 -7.14
CA PHE A 87 7.89 -10.06 -6.24
C PHE A 87 8.10 -9.66 -4.77
N SER A 88 7.20 -10.04 -3.89
CA SER A 88 7.19 -9.64 -2.48
C SER A 88 7.22 -10.81 -1.48
N GLY A 89 7.55 -12.01 -1.93
CA GLY A 89 7.47 -13.18 -1.07
C GLY A 89 6.03 -13.44 -0.59
N ASP A 90 5.84 -13.43 0.71
CA ASP A 90 4.55 -13.76 1.34
C ASP A 90 3.60 -12.54 1.51
N GLY A 91 3.80 -11.42 0.82
CA GLY A 91 2.91 -10.25 0.79
C GLY A 91 1.68 -10.35 1.71
N ALA A 92 0.57 -10.89 1.22
CA ALA A 92 -0.66 -11.08 2.00
C ALA A 92 -0.45 -11.88 3.31
N GLY A 93 0.49 -12.81 3.35
CA GLY A 93 0.75 -13.66 4.52
C GLY A 93 1.30 -12.92 5.74
N ILE A 94 2.04 -11.82 5.55
CA ILE A 94 2.53 -11.02 6.68
C ILE A 94 1.35 -10.37 7.40
N LEU A 95 0.45 -9.75 6.65
CA LEU A 95 -0.74 -9.12 7.20
C LEU A 95 -1.67 -10.15 7.83
N ALA A 96 -1.83 -11.31 7.18
CA ALA A 96 -2.61 -12.42 7.68
C ALA A 96 -2.14 -12.88 9.07
N ARG A 97 -0.84 -13.06 9.26
CA ARG A 97 -0.28 -13.45 10.58
C ARG A 97 -0.50 -12.38 11.64
N LEU A 98 -0.32 -11.11 11.28
CA LEU A 98 -0.57 -10.02 12.23
C LEU A 98 -2.03 -9.98 12.67
N LEU A 99 -2.97 -10.06 11.75
CA LEU A 99 -4.41 -10.03 12.04
C LEU A 99 -4.89 -11.25 12.80
N LYS A 100 -4.36 -12.45 12.49
CA LYS A 100 -4.65 -13.69 13.24
C LYS A 100 -4.26 -13.60 14.71
N ASN A 101 -3.19 -12.88 15.06
CA ASN A 101 -2.81 -12.66 16.45
C ASN A 101 -3.89 -11.90 17.25
N TYR A 102 -4.80 -11.23 16.57
CA TYR A 102 -5.91 -10.46 17.14
C TYR A 102 -7.28 -11.07 16.81
N GLY A 103 -7.32 -12.37 16.51
CA GLY A 103 -8.55 -13.13 16.36
C GLY A 103 -9.26 -13.03 15.00
N ALA A 104 -8.63 -12.39 14.00
CA ALA A 104 -9.23 -12.33 12.67
C ALA A 104 -9.19 -13.68 11.92
N ILE A 105 -10.23 -13.95 11.13
CA ILE A 105 -10.37 -15.12 10.27
C ILE A 105 -9.94 -14.74 8.86
N ILE A 106 -8.80 -15.24 8.40
CA ILE A 106 -8.31 -14.96 7.05
C ILE A 106 -8.94 -15.92 6.06
N VAL A 107 -9.77 -15.39 5.17
CA VAL A 107 -10.50 -16.16 4.16
C VAL A 107 -9.71 -16.39 2.88
N GLY A 108 -8.76 -15.50 2.56
CA GLY A 108 -7.91 -15.65 1.38
C GLY A 108 -6.90 -14.53 1.22
N GLY A 109 -6.07 -14.64 0.17
CA GLY A 109 -5.07 -13.64 -0.19
C GLY A 109 -4.82 -13.59 -1.69
N LEU A 110 -4.59 -12.38 -2.20
CA LEU A 110 -4.34 -12.08 -3.60
C LEU A 110 -3.13 -11.14 -3.74
N HIS A 111 -2.23 -11.44 -4.66
CA HIS A 111 -1.09 -10.60 -5.00
C HIS A 111 -1.31 -9.92 -6.36
N LEU A 112 -1.26 -8.61 -6.41
CA LEU A 112 -1.43 -7.84 -7.64
C LEU A 112 -0.17 -7.06 -7.98
N LYS A 113 0.38 -7.32 -9.18
CA LYS A 113 1.47 -6.50 -9.72
C LYS A 113 0.89 -5.21 -10.27
N MET A 114 1.39 -4.08 -9.78
CA MET A 114 0.95 -2.74 -10.16
C MET A 114 2.14 -1.88 -10.57
N PRO A 115 1.92 -0.74 -11.25
CA PRO A 115 2.97 0.23 -11.50
C PRO A 115 3.70 0.60 -10.21
N ASP A 116 5.05 0.65 -10.25
CA ASP A 116 5.82 0.93 -9.05
C ASP A 116 5.62 2.38 -8.58
N SER A 117 5.42 2.58 -7.28
CA SER A 117 5.27 3.91 -6.67
C SER A 117 6.59 4.65 -6.50
N ILE A 118 7.71 3.95 -6.59
CA ILE A 118 9.05 4.53 -6.41
C ILE A 118 9.41 5.36 -7.62
N SER A 119 9.48 6.68 -7.43
CA SER A 119 9.63 7.68 -8.49
C SER A 119 11.07 8.13 -8.73
N ASP A 120 11.99 7.75 -7.85
CA ASP A 120 13.37 8.24 -7.81
C ASP A 120 14.43 7.11 -7.94
N GLU A 121 14.04 5.94 -8.48
CA GLU A 121 14.94 4.81 -8.72
C GLU A 121 14.82 4.31 -10.18
N LYS A 122 15.88 4.46 -10.96
CA LYS A 122 15.92 4.11 -12.40
C LYS A 122 15.62 2.64 -12.67
N ALA A 123 16.13 1.75 -11.83
CA ALA A 123 15.98 0.30 -12.01
C ALA A 123 14.52 -0.19 -11.93
N LEU A 124 13.63 0.61 -11.36
CA LEU A 124 12.21 0.30 -11.20
C LEU A 124 11.32 0.93 -12.28
N LYS A 125 11.90 1.78 -13.15
CA LYS A 125 11.16 2.43 -14.22
C LYS A 125 10.74 1.41 -15.29
N ARG A 126 9.47 1.50 -15.70
CA ARG A 126 8.89 0.76 -16.83
C ARG A 126 8.27 1.72 -17.84
N SER A 127 8.07 1.27 -19.08
CA SER A 127 7.36 2.07 -20.06
C SER A 127 5.89 2.27 -19.67
N PHE A 128 5.26 3.27 -20.25
CA PHE A 128 3.83 3.55 -20.06
C PHE A 128 2.97 2.33 -20.41
N GLU A 129 3.23 1.71 -21.57
CA GLU A 129 2.50 0.55 -22.08
C GLU A 129 2.63 -0.64 -21.11
N LYS A 130 3.82 -0.88 -20.57
CA LYS A 130 4.05 -1.94 -19.59
C LYS A 130 3.33 -1.70 -18.27
N ASN A 131 3.27 -0.45 -17.82
CA ASN A 131 2.50 -0.10 -16.64
C ASN A 131 0.98 -0.23 -16.87
N LYS A 132 0.48 0.14 -18.06
CA LYS A 132 -0.91 -0.05 -18.43
C LYS A 132 -1.28 -1.53 -18.51
N GLU A 133 -0.41 -2.37 -19.10
CA GLU A 133 -0.57 -3.83 -19.11
C GLU A 133 -0.67 -4.41 -17.68
N LEU A 134 0.14 -3.91 -16.74
CA LEU A 134 0.05 -4.35 -15.34
C LEU A 134 -1.32 -4.05 -14.71
N VAL A 135 -1.90 -2.88 -15.01
CA VAL A 135 -3.23 -2.51 -14.52
C VAL A 135 -4.30 -3.42 -15.11
N MET A 136 -4.28 -3.64 -16.42
CA MET A 136 -5.23 -4.56 -17.09
C MET A 136 -5.14 -5.99 -16.53
N ASN A 137 -3.92 -6.52 -16.37
CA ASN A 137 -3.71 -7.85 -15.80
C ASN A 137 -4.18 -7.94 -14.33
N ALA A 138 -4.09 -6.85 -13.57
CA ALA A 138 -4.61 -6.79 -12.22
C ALA A 138 -6.14 -6.82 -12.20
N GLU A 139 -6.82 -6.13 -13.13
CA GLU A 139 -8.28 -6.19 -13.28
C GLU A 139 -8.77 -7.60 -13.62
N GLU A 140 -8.16 -8.26 -14.61
CA GLU A 140 -8.49 -9.65 -14.97
C GLU A 140 -8.31 -10.60 -13.79
N LYS A 141 -7.23 -10.40 -13.03
CA LYS A 141 -6.93 -11.22 -11.85
C LYS A 141 -7.92 -10.98 -10.71
N ILE A 142 -8.39 -9.75 -10.53
CA ILE A 142 -9.44 -9.40 -9.57
C ILE A 142 -10.74 -10.08 -9.98
N HIS A 143 -11.13 -9.97 -11.25
CA HIS A 143 -12.33 -10.62 -11.78
C HIS A 143 -12.33 -12.13 -11.50
N LYS A 144 -11.22 -12.81 -11.81
CA LYS A 144 -11.08 -14.22 -11.51
C LYS A 144 -11.19 -14.51 -10.00
N ALA A 145 -10.50 -13.72 -9.16
CA ALA A 145 -10.52 -13.90 -7.71
C ALA A 145 -11.92 -13.75 -7.11
N VAL A 146 -12.70 -12.79 -7.60
CA VAL A 146 -14.08 -12.59 -7.18
C VAL A 146 -14.95 -13.82 -7.53
N ASN A 147 -14.82 -14.36 -8.74
CA ASN A 147 -15.52 -15.56 -9.17
C ASN A 147 -15.12 -16.79 -8.33
N ASP A 148 -13.84 -16.94 -8.04
CA ASP A 148 -13.33 -18.01 -7.18
C ASP A 148 -13.89 -17.90 -5.75
N ILE A 149 -13.98 -16.69 -5.18
CA ILE A 149 -14.57 -16.44 -3.86
C ILE A 149 -16.06 -16.77 -3.87
N LYS A 150 -16.82 -16.30 -4.86
CA LYS A 150 -18.25 -16.60 -5.02
C LYS A 150 -18.53 -18.11 -5.18
N SER A 151 -17.55 -18.84 -5.72
CA SER A 151 -17.60 -20.31 -5.86
C SER A 151 -17.10 -21.06 -4.62
N GLY A 152 -16.78 -20.36 -3.52
CA GLY A 152 -16.31 -20.98 -2.28
C GLY A 152 -14.82 -21.43 -2.31
N LYS A 153 -14.04 -21.00 -3.29
CA LYS A 153 -12.62 -21.36 -3.49
C LYS A 153 -11.73 -20.11 -3.52
N PRO A 154 -11.68 -19.30 -2.47
CA PRO A 154 -10.90 -18.07 -2.45
C PRO A 154 -9.41 -18.35 -2.70
N PRO A 155 -8.73 -17.51 -3.50
CA PRO A 155 -7.30 -17.62 -3.73
C PRO A 155 -6.52 -17.50 -2.41
N GLN A 156 -5.40 -18.25 -2.31
CA GLN A 156 -4.56 -18.36 -1.10
C GLN A 156 -3.14 -17.82 -1.34
N GLU A 157 -2.98 -16.84 -2.21
CA GLU A 157 -1.66 -16.31 -2.56
C GLU A 157 -1.00 -15.64 -1.34
N GLY A 158 0.28 -15.94 -1.14
CA GLY A 158 1.07 -15.43 -0.03
C GLY A 158 0.82 -16.10 1.32
N LEU A 159 -0.21 -16.94 1.46
CA LEU A 159 -0.60 -17.53 2.76
C LEU A 159 0.15 -18.82 3.09
N GLY A 160 0.68 -19.51 2.10
CA GLY A 160 1.40 -20.78 2.29
C GLY A 160 2.79 -20.63 2.89
N ILE A 161 3.31 -21.70 3.52
CA ILE A 161 4.63 -21.74 4.16
C ILE A 161 5.77 -21.44 3.16
N GLY A 162 5.66 -21.92 1.92
CA GLY A 162 6.66 -21.65 0.87
C GLY A 162 6.82 -20.16 0.57
N TYR A 163 5.73 -19.39 0.53
CA TYR A 163 5.75 -17.93 0.38
C TYR A 163 6.45 -17.25 1.56
N HIS A 164 6.21 -17.76 2.79
CA HIS A 164 6.84 -17.22 3.99
C HIS A 164 8.36 -17.38 3.96
N LEU A 165 8.85 -18.58 3.63
CA LEU A 165 10.28 -18.86 3.50
C LEU A 165 10.91 -18.01 2.39
N ALA A 166 10.29 -17.94 1.21
CA ALA A 166 10.76 -17.12 0.10
C ALA A 166 10.83 -15.62 0.48
N GLY A 167 9.83 -15.10 1.21
CA GLY A 167 9.83 -13.73 1.69
C GLY A 167 10.90 -13.47 2.76
N LEU A 168 11.09 -14.41 3.68
CA LEU A 168 12.06 -14.28 4.77
C LEU A 168 13.49 -14.25 4.24
N PHE A 169 13.88 -15.25 3.46
CA PHE A 169 15.25 -15.41 2.97
C PHE A 169 15.54 -14.54 1.73
N GLY A 170 14.57 -14.32 0.85
CA GLY A 170 14.77 -13.59 -0.39
C GLY A 170 14.94 -12.08 -0.20
N GLN A 171 14.17 -11.47 0.68
CA GLN A 171 14.15 -10.00 0.79
C GLN A 171 14.13 -9.46 2.21
N ARG A 172 13.37 -10.07 3.14
CA ARG A 172 13.10 -9.50 4.45
C ARG A 172 14.36 -9.37 5.31
N LEU A 173 15.22 -10.38 5.35
CA LEU A 173 16.49 -10.32 6.09
C LEU A 173 17.42 -9.26 5.50
N TYR A 174 17.49 -9.17 4.17
CA TYR A 174 18.31 -8.16 3.49
C TYR A 174 17.81 -6.72 3.74
N PHE A 175 16.49 -6.50 3.66
CA PHE A 175 15.90 -5.17 3.82
C PHE A 175 15.60 -4.79 5.27
N PHE A 176 15.66 -5.71 6.22
CA PHE A 176 15.32 -5.44 7.63
C PHE A 176 16.09 -4.25 8.22
N TRP A 177 17.39 -4.21 8.00
CA TRP A 177 18.24 -3.12 8.46
C TRP A 177 18.11 -1.86 7.59
N LYS A 178 17.84 -2.03 6.31
CA LYS A 178 17.69 -0.89 5.39
C LYS A 178 16.40 -0.12 5.60
N THR A 179 15.27 -0.79 5.83
CA THR A 179 13.97 -0.13 6.03
C THR A 179 13.94 0.78 7.26
N LYS A 180 14.63 0.41 8.35
CA LYS A 180 14.78 1.29 9.51
C LYS A 180 15.48 2.62 9.19
N LYS A 181 16.41 2.60 8.22
CA LYS A 181 17.15 3.80 7.79
C LYS A 181 16.41 4.64 6.75
N TYR A 182 15.40 4.10 6.07
CA TYR A 182 14.69 4.84 5.00
C TYR A 182 13.72 5.88 5.54
N THR A 183 13.18 5.70 6.74
CA THR A 183 12.32 6.71 7.38
C THR A 183 13.00 8.07 7.51
N ASP A 184 14.31 8.08 7.66
CA ASP A 184 15.13 9.27 7.88
C ASP A 184 15.77 9.80 6.61
N LYS A 185 15.50 9.18 5.44
CA LYS A 185 16.14 9.52 4.17
C LYS A 185 15.34 10.47 3.28
N LEU A 186 14.15 10.86 3.70
CA LEU A 186 13.36 11.82 2.92
C LEU A 186 14.12 13.14 2.82
N ARG A 187 14.45 13.52 1.59
CA ARG A 187 15.21 14.73 1.30
C ARG A 187 14.33 15.73 0.58
N ILE A 188 14.43 16.99 0.97
CA ILE A 188 13.73 18.09 0.34
C ILE A 188 14.77 19.08 -0.16
N ASN A 189 14.81 19.27 -1.48
CA ASN A 189 15.68 20.27 -2.10
C ASN A 189 15.07 21.66 -1.85
N GLN A 190 15.74 22.44 -1.01
CA GLN A 190 15.26 23.77 -0.61
C GLN A 190 15.25 24.76 -1.77
N GLN A 191 16.16 24.64 -2.75
CA GLN A 191 16.22 25.51 -3.92
C GLN A 191 15.08 25.26 -4.91
N LYS A 192 14.55 24.01 -4.97
CA LYS A 192 13.41 23.65 -5.80
C LYS A 192 12.07 23.84 -5.08
N CYS A 193 12.08 23.90 -3.74
CA CYS A 193 10.86 24.00 -2.94
C CYS A 193 10.27 25.41 -3.05
N ILE A 194 9.00 25.50 -3.46
CA ILE A 194 8.26 26.77 -3.57
C ILE A 194 7.31 27.01 -2.38
N GLY A 195 7.37 26.20 -1.33
CA GLY A 195 6.55 26.37 -0.13
C GLY A 195 5.05 26.19 -0.31
N CYS A 196 4.58 25.45 -1.32
CA CYS A 196 3.14 25.32 -1.63
C CYS A 196 2.31 24.51 -0.59
N GLY A 197 2.95 23.87 0.39
CA GLY A 197 2.26 23.12 1.48
C GLY A 197 1.67 21.78 1.09
N LEU A 198 1.64 21.40 -0.19
CA LEU A 198 0.97 20.18 -0.64
C LEU A 198 1.52 18.91 0.03
N CYS A 199 2.84 18.82 0.18
CA CYS A 199 3.49 17.66 0.83
C CYS A 199 3.16 17.54 2.33
N GLU A 200 3.00 18.67 3.03
CA GLU A 200 2.54 18.71 4.43
C GLU A 200 1.10 18.18 4.52
N LYS A 201 0.19 18.72 3.69
CA LYS A 201 -1.22 18.30 3.65
C LYS A 201 -1.41 16.84 3.30
N LEU A 202 -0.59 16.30 2.39
CA LEU A 202 -0.71 14.92 1.91
C LEU A 202 -0.03 13.87 2.80
N CYS A 203 0.78 14.27 3.78
CA CYS A 203 1.57 13.33 4.57
C CYS A 203 0.73 12.64 5.64
N PRO A 204 0.44 11.32 5.55
CA PRO A 204 -0.37 10.62 6.53
C PRO A 204 0.31 10.46 7.89
N MET A 205 1.63 10.71 7.96
CA MET A 205 2.43 10.60 9.17
C MET A 205 2.74 11.96 9.82
N SER A 206 2.20 13.06 9.28
CA SER A 206 2.59 14.42 9.70
C SER A 206 4.13 14.59 9.76
N ASN A 207 4.80 13.96 8.77
CA ASN A 207 6.28 13.94 8.69
C ASN A 207 6.87 15.18 8.05
N ILE A 208 6.06 16.06 7.49
CA ILE A 208 6.50 17.25 6.77
C ILE A 208 5.76 18.46 7.33
N SER A 209 6.48 19.57 7.57
CA SER A 209 5.87 20.85 7.84
C SER A 209 6.60 21.98 7.12
N LEU A 210 5.90 23.10 6.90
CA LEU A 210 6.51 24.31 6.39
C LEU A 210 7.16 25.13 7.52
N LYS A 211 8.39 25.57 7.29
CA LYS A 211 9.10 26.57 8.13
C LYS A 211 9.68 27.62 7.21
N ASN A 212 9.35 28.88 7.45
CA ASN A 212 9.80 30.01 6.62
C ASN A 212 9.56 29.80 5.10
N GLY A 213 8.41 29.22 4.73
CA GLY A 213 8.06 28.96 3.34
C GLY A 213 8.78 27.80 2.69
N ILE A 214 9.50 26.96 3.44
CA ILE A 214 10.23 25.78 2.93
C ILE A 214 9.76 24.55 3.71
N ALA A 215 9.58 23.43 3.00
CA ALA A 215 9.20 22.16 3.62
C ALA A 215 10.39 21.49 4.33
N HIS A 216 10.15 20.94 5.51
CA HIS A 216 11.10 20.17 6.33
C HIS A 216 10.50 18.84 6.76
N SER A 217 11.32 17.78 6.87
CA SER A 217 10.89 16.44 7.32
C SER A 217 11.35 16.14 8.75
N PHE A 218 10.58 15.26 9.45
CA PHE A 218 10.80 14.89 10.87
C PHE A 218 11.15 13.42 11.08
N ASN A 219 11.66 12.72 10.08
CA ASN A 219 12.11 11.33 10.19
C ASN A 219 11.01 10.32 10.59
N LYS A 220 9.76 10.57 10.18
CA LYS A 220 8.60 9.71 10.42
C LYS A 220 8.03 9.10 9.14
N CYS A 221 8.80 9.07 8.05
CA CYS A 221 8.31 8.68 6.74
C CYS A 221 7.84 7.21 6.71
N THR A 222 6.64 6.96 6.20
CA THR A 222 6.11 5.61 5.93
C THR A 222 6.37 5.13 4.50
N MET A 223 7.21 5.81 3.75
CA MET A 223 7.62 5.46 2.37
C MET A 223 6.45 5.30 1.38
N CYS A 224 5.38 6.07 1.55
CA CYS A 224 4.19 5.97 0.69
C CYS A 224 4.33 6.67 -0.67
N TYR A 225 5.36 7.45 -0.89
CA TYR A 225 5.66 8.23 -2.10
C TYR A 225 4.61 9.28 -2.50
N ARG A 226 3.56 9.49 -1.73
CA ARG A 226 2.47 10.43 -2.05
C ARG A 226 2.98 11.86 -2.24
N CYS A 227 3.76 12.39 -1.30
CA CYS A 227 4.34 13.72 -1.39
C CYS A 227 5.33 13.86 -2.55
N ILE A 228 6.07 12.80 -2.89
CA ILE A 228 7.02 12.76 -4.00
C ILE A 228 6.26 12.80 -5.33
N SER A 229 5.25 11.94 -5.50
CA SER A 229 4.47 11.84 -6.74
C SER A 229 3.63 13.08 -7.04
N LYS A 230 3.27 13.85 -6.02
CA LYS A 230 2.43 15.06 -6.19
C LYS A 230 3.20 16.38 -6.10
N CYS A 231 4.52 16.36 -5.87
CA CYS A 231 5.30 17.60 -5.79
C CYS A 231 5.44 18.27 -7.16
N PRO A 232 4.88 19.48 -7.40
CA PRO A 232 4.90 20.12 -8.71
C PRO A 232 6.32 20.55 -9.15
N LYS A 233 7.24 20.69 -8.20
CA LYS A 233 8.64 21.06 -8.46
C LYS A 233 9.61 19.89 -8.34
N GLN A 234 9.11 18.67 -8.12
CA GLN A 234 9.94 17.46 -7.95
C GLN A 234 11.09 17.69 -6.95
N ALA A 235 10.78 18.42 -5.87
CA ALA A 235 11.75 18.82 -4.86
C ALA A 235 12.03 17.74 -3.80
N ILE A 236 11.31 16.62 -3.81
CA ILE A 236 11.35 15.62 -2.75
C ILE A 236 11.81 14.27 -3.30
N THR A 237 12.81 13.66 -2.65
CA THR A 237 13.31 12.32 -2.97
C THR A 237 13.44 11.47 -1.71
N LEU A 238 13.53 10.15 -1.85
CA LEU A 238 13.67 9.21 -0.74
C LEU A 238 14.82 8.21 -0.95
N LEU A 239 14.80 7.44 -2.02
CA LEU A 239 15.83 6.43 -2.32
C LEU A 239 16.91 6.97 -3.26
N GLY A 240 16.50 7.70 -4.29
CA GLY A 240 17.37 8.31 -5.28
C GLY A 240 17.79 9.74 -4.96
N LYS A 241 18.55 10.32 -5.87
CA LYS A 241 19.02 11.72 -5.78
C LYS A 241 18.12 12.69 -6.56
N GLU A 242 17.37 12.20 -7.52
CA GLU A 242 16.48 12.97 -8.40
C GLU A 242 15.22 12.17 -8.74
N ILE A 243 14.17 12.85 -9.14
CA ILE A 243 12.96 12.23 -9.63
C ILE A 243 13.17 11.79 -11.08
N ILE A 244 12.94 10.50 -11.32
CA ILE A 244 13.01 9.91 -12.66
C ILE A 244 11.65 10.05 -13.34
N GLU A 245 10.58 9.68 -12.63
CA GLU A 245 9.20 9.79 -13.11
C GLU A 245 8.22 9.77 -11.94
N GLN A 246 7.33 10.74 -11.86
CA GLN A 246 6.24 10.74 -10.90
C GLN A 246 5.15 9.76 -11.34
N ASN A 247 4.74 8.87 -10.45
CA ASN A 247 3.75 7.83 -10.71
C ASN A 247 2.49 8.02 -9.86
N ASP A 248 1.35 7.88 -10.54
CA ASP A 248 0.02 7.85 -9.94
C ASP A 248 -0.85 6.95 -10.81
N ILE A 249 -1.77 6.19 -10.22
CA ILE A 249 -2.60 5.22 -10.94
C ILE A 249 -3.42 5.89 -12.05
N VAL A 250 -3.91 7.10 -11.84
CA VAL A 250 -4.72 7.86 -12.81
C VAL A 250 -4.02 8.02 -14.16
N LYS A 251 -2.69 7.96 -14.17
CA LYS A 251 -1.90 8.04 -15.39
C LYS A 251 -2.11 6.82 -16.32
N TYR A 252 -2.56 5.70 -15.78
CA TYR A 252 -2.64 4.41 -16.50
C TYR A 252 -4.08 3.90 -16.68
N LEU A 253 -5.07 4.61 -16.17
CA LEU A 253 -6.51 4.41 -16.38
C LEU A 253 -7.04 5.14 -17.64
#